data_fe355d7b95b52dce8089a2cef873dabf
#
_entry.id   fe355d7b95b52dce8089a2cef873dabf
#
_cell.length_a   1.000
_cell.length_b   1.000
_cell.length_c   1.000
_cell.angle_alpha   90.00
_cell.angle_beta   90.00
_cell.angle_gamma   90.00
#
_symmetry.space_group_name_H-M   'P 1'
#
loop_
_entity.id
_entity.type
_entity.pdbx_description
1 polymer ?
#
loop_
_entity_poly.entity_id
_entity_poly.type
_entity_poly.pdbx_seq_one_letter_code
_entity_poly.pdbx_strand_id
1 'polypeptide(L)'
;MTAMTITYLLPILAALLIVLFYMGLPSLKECPLKRAEPAERKMKRGDWLAAAVIALCYAVVAFIGLGDTEAAQNPHVFSPNETVTVKLESAMPISKLRMFCGINVGNYYIECSEDGENWNYAGEFAQNYVAVLKWKEVELSDTVTTEPVRYLRITADNDMYLNEIAVYSPYGDQL
;
A
#
# COMPACT_ATOMS: atom_id res chain seq x y z
N MET A 1 6.32 10.94 11.46
CA MET A 1 6.33 9.51 11.88
C MET A 1 5.05 9.28 12.64
N THR A 2 4.09 8.65 12.00
CA THR A 2 2.70 8.53 12.48
C THR A 2 2.58 7.44 13.55
N ALA A 3 1.64 7.59 14.47
CA ALA A 3 1.32 6.67 15.57
C ALA A 3 1.18 5.19 15.11
N MET A 4 0.83 4.98 13.85
CA MET A 4 0.69 3.67 13.22
C MET A 4 2.00 2.87 13.17
N THR A 5 3.15 3.53 12.94
CA THR A 5 4.48 2.87 12.88
C THR A 5 4.93 2.37 14.25
N ILE A 6 4.57 3.07 15.32
CA ILE A 6 4.96 2.70 16.69
C ILE A 6 4.19 1.47 17.16
N THR A 7 2.90 1.35 16.79
CA THR A 7 2.03 0.23 17.19
C THR A 7 2.52 -1.11 16.64
N TYR A 8 3.17 -1.12 15.48
CA TYR A 8 3.71 -2.36 14.89
C TYR A 8 5.16 -2.64 15.29
N LEU A 9 5.93 -1.58 15.53
CA LEU A 9 7.35 -1.73 15.89
C LEU A 9 7.52 -2.30 17.31
N LEU A 10 6.62 -1.97 18.21
CA LEU A 10 6.70 -2.37 19.62
C LEU A 10 6.55 -3.89 19.84
N PRO A 11 5.56 -4.59 19.26
CA PRO A 11 5.48 -6.06 19.38
C PRO A 11 6.61 -6.79 18.66
N ILE A 12 7.12 -6.26 17.55
CA ILE A 12 8.27 -6.83 16.84
C ILE A 12 9.52 -6.71 17.72
N LEU A 13 9.75 -5.55 18.32
CA LEU A 13 10.88 -5.33 19.23
C LEU A 13 10.78 -6.21 20.48
N ALA A 14 9.58 -6.36 21.05
CA ALA A 14 9.33 -7.24 22.19
C ALA A 14 9.60 -8.71 21.85
N ALA A 15 9.14 -9.19 20.70
CA ALA A 15 9.41 -10.54 20.23
C ALA A 15 10.91 -10.77 20.02
N LEU A 16 11.62 -9.81 19.42
CA LEU A 16 13.07 -9.87 19.20
C LEU A 16 13.84 -9.88 20.52
N LEU A 17 13.43 -9.08 21.51
CA LEU A 17 14.03 -9.08 22.84
C LEU A 17 13.82 -10.39 23.58
N ILE A 18 12.63 -11.00 23.48
CA ILE A 18 12.34 -12.32 24.07
C ILE A 18 13.24 -13.39 23.43
N VAL A 19 13.41 -13.37 22.10
CA VAL A 19 14.30 -14.31 21.39
C VAL A 19 15.74 -14.12 21.82
N LEU A 20 16.23 -12.88 21.85
CA LEU A 20 17.59 -12.55 22.28
C LEU A 20 17.83 -12.95 23.75
N PHE A 21 16.84 -12.73 24.62
CA PHE A 21 16.89 -13.13 26.02
C PHE A 21 16.96 -14.64 26.15
N TYR A 22 16.14 -15.39 25.42
CA TYR A 22 16.14 -16.86 25.43
C TYR A 22 17.42 -17.45 24.82
N MET A 23 17.99 -16.83 23.80
CA MET A 23 19.25 -17.24 23.20
C MET A 23 20.47 -16.87 24.05
N GLY A 24 20.41 -15.76 24.79
CA GLY A 24 21.50 -15.24 25.61
C GLY A 24 21.64 -15.94 26.97
N LEU A 25 20.55 -16.42 27.56
CA LEU A 25 20.54 -17.03 28.89
C LEU A 25 21.44 -18.28 29.05
N PRO A 26 21.56 -19.19 28.06
CA PRO A 26 22.49 -20.30 28.14
C PRO A 26 23.95 -19.86 28.00
N SER A 27 24.22 -18.82 27.22
CA SER A 27 25.57 -18.32 26.95
C SER A 27 26.19 -17.58 28.14
N LEU A 28 25.39 -17.05 29.06
CA LEU A 28 25.87 -16.36 30.25
C LEU A 28 26.35 -17.31 31.34
N LYS A 29 25.96 -18.59 31.29
CA LYS A 29 26.35 -19.60 32.28
C LYS A 29 27.64 -20.39 31.95
N GLU A 30 28.06 -20.35 30.70
CA GLU A 30 29.26 -21.08 30.25
C GLU A 30 30.16 -20.14 29.42
N CYS A 31 31.02 -19.43 30.08
CA CYS A 31 32.16 -18.80 29.43
C CYS A 31 33.45 -19.55 29.80
N PRO A 32 33.81 -20.62 29.10
CA PRO A 32 35.17 -21.00 28.94
C PRO A 32 35.63 -20.57 27.57
N LEU A 33 36.66 -19.76 27.53
CA LEU A 33 37.43 -19.33 26.33
C LEU A 33 38.11 -20.53 25.62
N LYS A 34 37.44 -21.66 25.49
CA LYS A 34 37.86 -22.77 24.64
C LYS A 34 36.97 -22.78 23.39
N ARG A 35 37.62 -22.47 22.29
CA ARG A 35 37.06 -22.63 20.92
C ARG A 35 36.65 -24.09 20.77
N ALA A 36 35.42 -24.42 21.16
CA ALA A 36 34.83 -25.71 20.91
C ALA A 36 34.51 -25.76 19.41
N GLU A 37 34.90 -26.86 18.76
CA GLU A 37 34.41 -27.17 17.41
C GLU A 37 32.88 -27.10 17.40
N PRO A 38 32.25 -26.66 16.31
CA PRO A 38 30.80 -26.58 16.22
C PRO A 38 30.24 -28.01 16.27
N ALA A 39 29.93 -28.47 17.48
CA ALA A 39 29.18 -29.70 17.63
C ALA A 39 27.84 -29.50 16.93
N GLU A 40 27.48 -30.35 15.98
CA GLU A 40 26.15 -30.38 15.34
C GLU A 40 25.10 -30.54 16.45
N ARG A 41 24.57 -29.39 16.88
CA ARG A 41 23.57 -29.35 17.93
C ARG A 41 22.24 -29.73 17.31
N LYS A 42 21.86 -31.00 17.40
CA LYS A 42 20.54 -31.44 16.95
C LYS A 42 19.47 -30.68 17.72
N MET A 43 18.57 -29.98 16.99
CA MET A 43 17.45 -29.27 17.56
C MET A 43 16.59 -30.19 18.40
N LYS A 44 16.29 -29.77 19.63
CA LYS A 44 15.39 -30.48 20.54
C LYS A 44 13.94 -30.15 20.16
N ARG A 45 13.00 -30.98 20.60
CA ARG A 45 11.56 -30.73 20.37
C ARG A 45 11.11 -29.35 20.85
N GLY A 46 11.68 -28.84 21.94
CA GLY A 46 11.41 -27.49 22.45
C GLY A 46 11.88 -26.37 21.52
N ASP A 47 13.00 -26.56 20.83
CA ASP A 47 13.54 -25.57 19.87
C ASP A 47 12.63 -25.48 18.64
N TRP A 48 12.07 -26.61 18.20
CA TRP A 48 11.06 -26.63 17.13
C TRP A 48 9.75 -25.95 17.52
N LEU A 49 9.30 -26.16 18.75
CA LEU A 49 8.10 -25.50 19.26
C LEU A 49 8.32 -23.99 19.34
N ALA A 50 9.47 -23.55 19.86
CA ALA A 50 9.81 -22.14 19.93
C ALA A 50 9.88 -21.50 18.53
N ALA A 51 10.51 -22.16 17.58
CA ALA A 51 10.57 -21.70 16.18
C ALA A 51 9.18 -21.60 15.55
N ALA A 52 8.30 -22.58 15.80
CA ALA A 52 6.93 -22.55 15.29
C ALA A 52 6.12 -21.41 15.89
N VAL A 53 6.24 -21.13 17.20
CA VAL A 53 5.56 -20.01 17.86
C VAL A 53 6.05 -18.67 17.30
N ILE A 54 7.36 -18.51 17.12
CA ILE A 54 7.93 -17.28 16.54
C ILE A 54 7.45 -17.08 15.10
N ALA A 55 7.47 -18.15 14.29
CA ALA A 55 6.98 -18.08 12.91
C ALA A 55 5.49 -17.74 12.84
N LEU A 56 4.68 -18.28 13.74
CA LEU A 56 3.26 -17.98 13.82
C LEU A 56 3.02 -16.52 14.24
N CYS A 57 3.72 -16.03 15.27
CA CYS A 57 3.63 -14.62 15.69
C CYS A 57 4.05 -13.68 14.57
N TYR A 58 5.14 -13.99 13.87
CA TYR A 58 5.58 -13.21 12.71
C TYR A 58 4.55 -13.22 11.58
N ALA A 59 3.99 -14.40 11.26
CA ALA A 59 2.95 -14.52 10.24
C ALA A 59 1.71 -13.67 10.60
N VAL A 60 1.23 -13.78 11.83
CA VAL A 60 0.08 -12.98 12.30
C VAL A 60 0.36 -11.49 12.15
N VAL A 61 1.53 -11.00 12.58
CA VAL A 61 1.91 -9.58 12.45
C VAL A 61 2.07 -9.17 10.99
N ALA A 62 2.66 -10.04 10.17
CA ALA A 62 2.87 -9.78 8.74
C ALA A 62 1.55 -9.73 7.94
N PHE A 63 0.55 -10.53 8.34
CA PHE A 63 -0.74 -10.59 7.67
C PHE A 63 -1.77 -9.60 8.23
N ILE A 64 -1.57 -9.02 9.42
CA ILE A 64 -2.43 -7.95 9.95
C ILE A 64 -2.13 -6.66 9.19
N GLY A 65 -3.13 -6.16 8.48
CA GLY A 65 -3.05 -4.87 7.76
C GLY A 65 -2.28 -4.91 6.45
N LEU A 66 -2.13 -6.09 5.84
CA LEU A 66 -1.60 -6.23 4.47
C LEU A 66 -2.41 -5.44 3.44
N GLY A 67 -3.60 -4.98 3.81
CA GLY A 67 -4.52 -4.31 2.89
C GLY A 67 -5.10 -5.29 1.88
N ASP A 68 -5.56 -4.74 0.78
CA ASP A 68 -6.08 -5.52 -0.32
C ASP A 68 -4.94 -6.32 -0.97
N THR A 69 -5.08 -7.65 -1.00
CA THR A 69 -4.08 -8.55 -1.58
C THR A 69 -4.28 -8.75 -3.09
N GLU A 70 -5.37 -8.24 -3.63
CA GLU A 70 -5.66 -8.26 -5.06
C GLU A 70 -5.09 -7.00 -5.71
N ALA A 71 -3.81 -7.02 -6.05
CA ALA A 71 -3.24 -5.97 -6.88
C ALA A 71 -3.73 -6.14 -8.33
N ALA A 72 -4.25 -5.08 -8.92
CA ALA A 72 -4.65 -5.06 -10.34
C ALA A 72 -3.44 -5.40 -11.22
N GLN A 73 -3.52 -6.54 -11.93
CA GLN A 73 -2.40 -7.09 -12.69
C GLN A 73 -2.30 -6.53 -14.11
N ASN A 74 -3.40 -6.00 -14.65
CA ASN A 74 -3.49 -5.55 -16.03
C ASN A 74 -3.66 -4.02 -16.08
N PRO A 75 -2.60 -3.25 -16.27
CA PRO A 75 -2.70 -1.81 -16.42
C PRO A 75 -3.30 -1.43 -17.78
N HIS A 76 -4.05 -0.33 -17.80
CA HIS A 76 -4.23 0.44 -19.03
C HIS A 76 -2.91 1.17 -19.32
N VAL A 77 -2.42 1.03 -20.54
CA VAL A 77 -1.19 1.70 -21.00
C VAL A 77 -1.58 2.94 -21.78
N PHE A 78 -1.33 4.09 -21.20
CA PHE A 78 -1.53 5.37 -21.88
C PHE A 78 -0.38 5.65 -22.84
N SER A 79 -0.71 6.12 -24.03
CA SER A 79 0.22 6.84 -24.88
C SER A 79 0.26 8.33 -24.48
N PRO A 80 1.31 9.09 -24.87
CA PRO A 80 1.39 10.50 -24.56
C PRO A 80 0.15 11.28 -25.05
N ASN A 81 -0.48 12.02 -24.16
CA ASN A 81 -1.74 12.78 -24.39
C ASN A 81 -2.97 11.91 -24.71
N GLU A 82 -2.90 10.62 -24.44
CA GLU A 82 -4.09 9.78 -24.51
C GLU A 82 -5.03 10.10 -23.36
N THR A 83 -6.33 10.05 -23.67
CA THR A 83 -7.40 10.35 -22.73
C THR A 83 -8.35 9.17 -22.60
N VAL A 84 -8.62 8.79 -21.37
CA VAL A 84 -9.59 7.74 -21.02
C VAL A 84 -10.71 8.34 -20.20
N THR A 85 -11.96 7.97 -20.52
CA THR A 85 -13.15 8.43 -19.79
C THR A 85 -13.77 7.27 -19.01
N VAL A 86 -13.94 7.48 -17.72
CA VAL A 86 -14.62 6.56 -16.79
C VAL A 86 -16.00 7.14 -16.50
N LYS A 87 -17.05 6.30 -16.62
CA LYS A 87 -18.42 6.66 -16.29
C LYS A 87 -18.83 6.00 -14.98
N LEU A 88 -19.27 6.81 -14.02
CA LEU A 88 -19.83 6.35 -12.76
C LEU A 88 -21.28 5.93 -12.91
N GLU A 89 -21.74 5.03 -12.06
CA GLU A 89 -23.14 4.54 -12.10
C GLU A 89 -24.15 5.66 -11.83
N SER A 90 -23.83 6.54 -10.88
CA SER A 90 -24.68 7.69 -10.50
C SER A 90 -23.86 8.97 -10.44
N ALA A 91 -24.53 10.10 -10.71
CA ALA A 91 -23.91 11.43 -10.53
C ALA A 91 -23.95 11.81 -9.06
N MET A 92 -22.77 12.04 -8.47
CA MET A 92 -22.65 12.51 -7.08
C MET A 92 -21.30 13.19 -6.84
N PRO A 93 -21.18 14.02 -5.81
CA PRO A 93 -19.88 14.58 -5.42
C PRO A 93 -18.89 13.47 -5.05
N ILE A 94 -17.62 13.69 -5.36
CA ILE A 94 -16.52 12.76 -5.03
C ILE A 94 -15.75 13.33 -3.86
N SER A 95 -15.66 12.59 -2.76
CA SER A 95 -14.88 13.01 -1.60
C SER A 95 -13.42 12.64 -1.68
N LYS A 96 -13.12 11.55 -2.43
CA LYS A 96 -11.79 10.98 -2.49
C LYS A 96 -11.58 10.22 -3.79
N LEU A 97 -10.45 10.42 -4.41
CA LEU A 97 -9.98 9.69 -5.58
C LEU A 97 -8.61 9.09 -5.27
N ARG A 98 -8.45 7.82 -5.50
CA ARG A 98 -7.16 7.13 -5.38
C ARG A 98 -6.79 6.46 -6.67
N MET A 99 -5.51 6.49 -7.00
CA MET A 99 -4.95 5.83 -8.18
C MET A 99 -3.87 4.84 -7.78
N PHE A 100 -3.89 3.68 -8.43
CA PHE A 100 -2.81 2.69 -8.35
C PHE A 100 -2.10 2.65 -9.70
N CYS A 101 -0.90 3.24 -9.73
CA CYS A 101 -0.15 3.46 -10.97
C CYS A 101 1.05 2.52 -11.09
N GLY A 102 1.40 2.16 -12.32
CA GLY A 102 2.55 1.31 -12.63
C GLY A 102 3.88 2.04 -12.60
N ILE A 103 4.83 1.61 -13.42
CA ILE A 103 6.26 1.91 -13.26
C ILE A 103 6.68 3.28 -13.84
N ASN A 104 6.00 3.77 -14.87
CA ASN A 104 6.43 4.96 -15.59
C ASN A 104 6.19 6.27 -14.82
N VAL A 105 6.89 7.31 -15.22
CA VAL A 105 6.90 8.63 -14.58
C VAL A 105 6.26 9.65 -15.52
N GLY A 106 5.41 10.52 -14.98
CA GLY A 106 4.71 11.57 -15.71
C GLY A 106 3.57 12.14 -14.89
N ASN A 107 2.68 12.89 -15.53
CA ASN A 107 1.54 13.50 -14.89
C ASN A 107 0.23 12.97 -15.47
N TYR A 108 -0.72 12.71 -14.58
CA TYR A 108 -2.12 12.50 -14.94
C TYR A 108 -2.89 13.78 -14.65
N TYR A 109 -3.64 14.24 -15.64
CA TYR A 109 -4.59 15.34 -15.53
C TYR A 109 -6.00 14.76 -15.47
N ILE A 110 -6.77 15.21 -14.51
CA ILE A 110 -8.09 14.66 -14.23
C ILE A 110 -9.11 15.79 -14.37
N GLU A 111 -10.13 15.51 -15.16
CA GLU A 111 -11.26 16.39 -15.37
C GLU A 111 -12.54 15.64 -15.02
N CYS A 112 -13.57 16.38 -14.61
CA CYS A 112 -14.86 15.82 -14.27
C CYS A 112 -15.98 16.49 -15.07
N SER A 113 -17.07 15.75 -15.23
CA SER A 113 -18.29 16.25 -15.88
C SER A 113 -19.51 15.56 -15.32
N GLU A 114 -20.65 16.24 -15.28
CA GLU A 114 -21.95 15.65 -15.00
C GLU A 114 -22.61 15.10 -16.27
N ASP A 115 -22.48 15.80 -17.38
CA ASP A 115 -23.17 15.53 -18.65
C ASP A 115 -22.29 14.79 -19.70
N GLY A 116 -20.96 14.81 -19.54
CA GLY A 116 -19.98 14.27 -20.47
C GLY A 116 -19.61 15.22 -21.61
N GLU A 117 -20.15 16.46 -21.62
CA GLU A 117 -19.90 17.49 -22.62
C GLU A 117 -19.10 18.66 -22.04
N ASN A 118 -19.48 19.11 -20.85
CA ASN A 118 -18.82 20.20 -20.13
C ASN A 118 -17.86 19.64 -19.10
N TRP A 119 -16.55 19.96 -19.25
CA TRP A 119 -15.48 19.39 -18.43
C TRP A 119 -14.85 20.45 -17.54
N ASN A 120 -14.74 20.13 -16.27
CA ASN A 120 -14.12 20.96 -15.25
C ASN A 120 -12.85 20.25 -14.71
N TYR A 121 -11.86 21.05 -14.36
CA TYR A 121 -10.66 20.54 -13.71
C TYR A 121 -11.01 19.86 -12.39
N ALA A 122 -10.56 18.63 -12.22
CA ALA A 122 -10.79 17.82 -11.03
C ALA A 122 -9.54 17.69 -10.16
N GLY A 123 -8.37 17.60 -10.77
CA GLY A 123 -7.11 17.45 -10.06
C GLY A 123 -5.98 16.99 -10.96
N GLU A 124 -4.80 16.87 -10.39
CA GLU A 124 -3.64 16.28 -11.07
C GLU A 124 -2.89 15.34 -10.14
N PHE A 125 -2.18 14.40 -10.72
CA PHE A 125 -1.36 13.46 -9.99
C PHE A 125 -0.01 13.27 -10.68
N ALA A 126 1.06 13.72 -10.02
CA ALA A 126 2.43 13.53 -10.48
C ALA A 126 2.95 12.15 -10.03
N GLN A 127 3.08 11.24 -10.98
CA GLN A 127 3.68 9.92 -10.77
C GLN A 127 5.19 10.02 -10.82
N ASN A 128 5.85 9.56 -9.77
CA ASN A 128 7.30 9.46 -9.68
C ASN A 128 7.73 8.06 -9.20
N TYR A 129 9.03 7.74 -9.25
CA TYR A 129 9.52 6.43 -8.86
C TYR A 129 9.23 6.02 -7.41
N VAL A 130 8.92 6.97 -6.53
CA VAL A 130 8.55 6.70 -5.11
C VAL A 130 7.09 6.25 -5.00
N ALA A 131 6.25 6.68 -5.94
CA ALA A 131 4.82 6.39 -5.97
C ALA A 131 4.45 5.12 -6.75
N VAL A 132 5.44 4.45 -7.37
CA VAL A 132 5.25 3.25 -8.20
C VAL A 132 4.62 2.11 -7.40
N LEU A 133 3.64 1.45 -8.00
CA LEU A 133 2.92 0.28 -7.45
C LEU A 133 2.38 0.53 -6.03
N LYS A 134 1.82 1.72 -5.81
CA LYS A 134 1.20 2.11 -4.55
C LYS A 134 -0.09 2.87 -4.81
N TRP A 135 -1.05 2.69 -3.91
CA TRP A 135 -2.21 3.55 -3.85
C TRP A 135 -1.81 4.95 -3.41
N LYS A 136 -2.18 5.94 -4.19
CA LYS A 136 -2.01 7.36 -3.90
C LYS A 136 -3.32 8.08 -4.01
N GLU A 137 -3.52 9.02 -3.10
CA GLU A 137 -4.66 9.91 -3.11
C GLU A 137 -4.36 11.12 -4.01
N VAL A 138 -5.32 11.46 -4.84
CA VAL A 138 -5.28 12.64 -5.69
C VAL A 138 -5.90 13.81 -4.91
N GLU A 139 -5.25 14.96 -4.90
CA GLU A 139 -5.83 16.18 -4.36
C GLU A 139 -6.94 16.67 -5.32
N LEU A 140 -8.17 16.70 -4.82
CA LEU A 140 -9.34 17.09 -5.60
C LEU A 140 -9.61 18.59 -5.47
N SER A 141 -10.08 19.19 -6.55
CA SER A 141 -10.60 20.56 -6.55
C SER A 141 -11.94 20.65 -5.81
N ASP A 142 -12.28 21.83 -5.30
CA ASP A 142 -13.55 22.07 -4.60
C ASP A 142 -14.78 21.74 -5.46
N THR A 143 -14.68 21.92 -6.78
CA THR A 143 -15.75 21.61 -7.72
C THR A 143 -16.16 20.15 -7.64
N VAL A 144 -15.19 19.24 -7.62
CA VAL A 144 -15.45 17.77 -7.58
C VAL A 144 -16.06 17.32 -6.27
N THR A 145 -15.73 18.01 -5.18
CA THR A 145 -16.21 17.69 -3.83
C THR A 145 -17.60 18.26 -3.54
N THR A 146 -18.06 19.22 -4.30
CA THR A 146 -19.34 19.92 -4.08
C THR A 146 -20.38 19.66 -5.16
N GLU A 147 -19.96 19.48 -6.41
CA GLU A 147 -20.85 19.30 -7.55
C GLU A 147 -20.98 17.82 -7.94
N PRO A 148 -22.12 17.39 -8.53
CA PRO A 148 -22.29 16.02 -8.98
C PRO A 148 -21.38 15.71 -10.16
N VAL A 149 -20.64 14.60 -10.05
CA VAL A 149 -19.75 14.07 -11.07
C VAL A 149 -20.28 12.72 -11.56
N ARG A 150 -20.42 12.55 -12.86
CA ARG A 150 -20.79 11.28 -13.49
C ARG A 150 -19.71 10.72 -14.40
N TYR A 151 -18.85 11.59 -14.91
CA TYR A 151 -17.77 11.22 -15.81
C TYR A 151 -16.45 11.77 -15.27
N LEU A 152 -15.44 10.94 -15.27
CA LEU A 152 -14.06 11.31 -15.00
C LEU A 152 -13.26 11.08 -16.28
N ARG A 153 -12.50 12.07 -16.68
CA ARG A 153 -11.59 12.01 -17.83
C ARG A 153 -10.15 12.13 -17.33
N ILE A 154 -9.32 11.18 -17.72
CA ILE A 154 -7.93 11.08 -17.28
C ILE A 154 -7.06 11.15 -18.51
N THR A 155 -6.15 12.11 -18.53
CA THR A 155 -5.16 12.30 -19.60
C THR A 155 -3.77 12.13 -19.03
N ALA A 156 -2.92 11.34 -19.67
CA ALA A 156 -1.51 11.18 -19.29
C ALA A 156 -0.62 11.99 -20.25
N ASP A 157 0.41 12.65 -19.72
CA ASP A 157 1.37 13.43 -20.53
C ASP A 157 2.47 12.57 -21.16
N ASN A 158 2.62 11.35 -20.70
CA ASN A 158 3.67 10.42 -21.14
C ASN A 158 3.13 8.99 -21.28
N ASP A 159 3.98 8.05 -21.69
CA ASP A 159 3.67 6.62 -21.62
C ASP A 159 3.51 6.21 -20.15
N MET A 160 2.28 6.02 -19.71
CA MET A 160 1.93 5.81 -18.31
C MET A 160 1.13 4.52 -18.13
N TYR A 161 1.24 3.92 -16.94
CA TYR A 161 0.52 2.70 -16.59
C TYR A 161 -0.43 2.98 -15.43
N LEU A 162 -1.73 2.87 -15.69
CA LEU A 162 -2.77 2.99 -14.68
C LEU A 162 -3.42 1.63 -14.46
N ASN A 163 -3.20 1.07 -13.29
CA ASN A 163 -3.71 -0.27 -12.94
C ASN A 163 -5.14 -0.20 -12.42
N GLU A 164 -5.42 0.79 -11.56
CA GLU A 164 -6.73 0.87 -10.92
C GLU A 164 -7.04 2.29 -10.44
N ILE A 165 -8.33 2.61 -10.39
CA ILE A 165 -8.87 3.83 -9.82
C ILE A 165 -9.93 3.45 -8.80
N ALA A 166 -9.88 4.06 -7.62
CA ALA A 166 -10.91 3.95 -6.61
C ALA A 166 -11.50 5.33 -6.33
N VAL A 167 -12.79 5.45 -6.55
CA VAL A 167 -13.57 6.68 -6.37
C VAL A 167 -14.46 6.50 -5.15
N TYR A 168 -14.52 7.48 -4.26
CA TYR A 168 -15.30 7.41 -3.02
C TYR A 168 -16.29 8.56 -2.94
N SER A 169 -17.50 8.22 -2.52
CA SER A 169 -18.55 9.18 -2.21
C SER A 169 -18.23 9.96 -0.92
N PRO A 170 -18.92 11.09 -0.63
CA PRO A 170 -18.84 11.79 0.65
C PRO A 170 -19.26 10.92 1.85
N TYR A 171 -19.98 9.83 1.60
CA TYR A 171 -20.43 8.87 2.62
C TYR A 171 -19.42 7.75 2.88
N GLY A 172 -18.29 7.74 2.16
CA GLY A 172 -17.22 6.76 2.32
C GLY A 172 -17.40 5.47 1.49
N ASP A 173 -18.48 5.36 0.72
CA ASP A 173 -18.69 4.22 -0.16
C ASP A 173 -17.81 4.35 -1.42
N GLN A 174 -17.22 3.23 -1.84
CA GLN A 174 -16.52 3.16 -3.12
C GLN A 174 -17.57 3.05 -4.25
N LEU A 175 -17.39 3.87 -5.29
CA LEU A 175 -18.29 3.99 -6.44
C LEU A 175 -17.83 3.12 -7.61
#